data_3ff4512db6295dc134584d1ce648fbff
#
_entry.id   3ff4512db6295dc134584d1ce648fbff
#
_cell.length_a   1.000
_cell.length_b   1.000
_cell.length_c   1.000
_cell.angle_alpha   90.00
_cell.angle_beta   90.00
_cell.angle_gamma   90.00
#
_symmetry.space_group_name_H-M   'P 1'
#
loop_
_entity.id
_entity.type
_entity.pdbx_description
1 polymer ?
#
loop_
_entity_poly.entity_id
_entity_poly.type
_entity_poly.pdbx_seq_one_letter_code
_entity_poly.pdbx_strand_id
1 'polypeptide(L)'
;MSEQQHHARKLPTDVEQIPIVWRYELLKYLRSKRLIGSVIIAAVVIALIFVVPPATGNPYSGKDKAVTLFVTGPQGMSISGLPYPGNAGLINRSVVVASSIEVFQDGTLLSSTDWTFSSATFLGNIVLFTHNTTGHTYTATYKWHGTSESFASGFVGFANLLIVICATFFGADAIVSEYQARTGYLIFPNPIKRASLYLGKFGASMTAGILVISMFYGVTAILSLVSVSGLDKDFLLSFAFALEYLLAVMAIAYLISTLMKGTTGATVLTFFLFVMILPIVDSIGSISGFKASWSVTFSAGVMSNILTSPYPTDSISEFSRAGLTIHNYVPDPTTSALVMLAYAVVAIVISMVLFRRKEMTG
;
A
#
# COMPACT_ATOMS: atom_id res chain seq x y z
N MET A 1 -54.19 44.82 6.62
CA MET A 1 -53.11 44.37 7.48
C MET A 1 -52.94 42.87 7.19
N SER A 2 -52.03 42.52 6.33
CA SER A 2 -51.74 41.11 5.98
C SER A 2 -50.68 40.59 6.94
N GLU A 3 -51.07 39.65 7.79
CA GLU A 3 -50.12 38.87 8.61
C GLU A 3 -49.18 38.09 7.69
N GLN A 4 -47.97 38.57 7.53
CA GLN A 4 -46.87 37.77 7.02
C GLN A 4 -46.51 36.72 8.08
N GLN A 5 -47.07 35.53 7.99
CA GLN A 5 -46.58 34.37 8.75
C GLN A 5 -45.14 34.12 8.37
N HIS A 6 -44.21 34.58 9.18
CA HIS A 6 -42.84 34.15 9.18
C HIS A 6 -42.84 32.64 9.49
N HIS A 7 -42.79 31.80 8.45
CA HIS A 7 -42.41 30.42 8.62
C HIS A 7 -41.00 30.38 9.24
N ALA A 8 -40.94 30.26 10.55
CA ALA A 8 -39.70 29.99 11.25
C ALA A 8 -39.15 28.66 10.66
N ARG A 9 -38.17 28.77 9.79
CA ARG A 9 -37.42 27.60 9.28
C ARG A 9 -36.95 26.82 10.49
N LYS A 10 -37.48 25.62 10.70
CA LYS A 10 -36.96 24.68 11.71
C LYS A 10 -35.48 24.53 11.50
N LEU A 11 -34.68 24.88 12.51
CA LEU A 11 -33.25 24.67 12.48
C LEU A 11 -32.98 23.18 12.32
N PRO A 12 -32.03 22.78 11.43
CA PRO A 12 -31.71 21.37 11.20
C PRO A 12 -31.24 20.71 12.50
N THR A 13 -31.66 19.49 12.73
CA THR A 13 -31.24 18.68 13.87
C THR A 13 -29.73 18.45 13.83
N ASP A 14 -29.12 18.08 14.96
CA ASP A 14 -27.66 17.85 15.06
C ASP A 14 -27.11 16.84 14.02
N VAL A 15 -27.91 15.82 13.72
CA VAL A 15 -27.55 14.78 12.73
C VAL A 15 -27.64 15.33 11.30
N GLU A 16 -28.64 16.18 11.02
CA GLU A 16 -28.79 16.81 9.70
C GLU A 16 -27.71 17.85 9.39
N GLN A 17 -27.04 18.37 10.42
CA GLN A 17 -25.93 19.31 10.24
C GLN A 17 -24.66 18.62 9.71
N ILE A 18 -24.44 17.33 10.06
CA ILE A 18 -23.22 16.57 9.65
C ILE A 18 -23.07 16.50 8.12
N PRO A 19 -24.08 16.03 7.34
CA PRO A 19 -23.95 15.97 5.89
C PRO A 19 -23.84 17.33 5.21
N ILE A 20 -24.42 18.39 5.81
CA ILE A 20 -24.27 19.75 5.29
C ILE A 20 -22.82 20.21 5.39
N VAL A 21 -22.21 20.04 6.56
CA VAL A 21 -20.78 20.38 6.79
C VAL A 21 -19.88 19.50 5.92
N TRP A 22 -20.14 18.19 5.89
CA TRP A 22 -19.39 17.24 5.05
C TRP A 22 -19.39 17.65 3.57
N ARG A 23 -20.56 17.95 3.01
CA ARG A 23 -20.69 18.37 1.61
C ARG A 23 -19.93 19.67 1.33
N TYR A 24 -20.02 20.64 2.21
CA TYR A 24 -19.33 21.93 2.06
C TYR A 24 -17.81 21.76 2.10
N GLU A 25 -17.28 21.05 3.10
CA GLU A 25 -15.85 20.80 3.24
C GLU A 25 -15.33 19.91 2.12
N LEU A 26 -16.07 18.89 1.69
CA LEU A 26 -15.68 18.03 0.57
C LEU A 26 -15.57 18.85 -0.73
N LEU A 27 -16.51 19.73 -1.03
CA LEU A 27 -16.43 20.63 -2.19
C LEU A 27 -15.22 21.57 -2.11
N LYS A 28 -14.87 22.02 -0.92
CA LYS A 28 -13.67 22.80 -0.67
C LYS A 28 -12.41 21.99 -0.97
N TYR A 29 -12.32 20.71 -0.53
CA TYR A 29 -11.22 19.83 -0.88
C TYR A 29 -11.14 19.53 -2.38
N LEU A 30 -12.25 19.21 -3.03
CA LEU A 30 -12.31 18.91 -4.46
C LEU A 30 -11.84 20.10 -5.33
N ARG A 31 -12.03 21.33 -4.88
CA ARG A 31 -11.58 22.55 -5.56
C ARG A 31 -10.19 23.01 -5.08
N SER A 32 -9.60 22.33 -4.11
CA SER A 32 -8.33 22.75 -3.51
C SER A 32 -7.13 22.28 -4.32
N LYS A 33 -6.07 23.09 -4.30
CA LYS A 33 -4.75 22.66 -4.83
C LYS A 33 -4.17 21.46 -4.11
N ARG A 34 -4.66 21.12 -2.89
CA ARG A 34 -4.19 19.99 -2.09
C ARG A 34 -4.62 18.65 -2.67
N LEU A 35 -5.86 18.53 -3.14
CA LEU A 35 -6.31 17.32 -3.83
C LEU A 35 -5.54 17.13 -5.14
N ILE A 36 -5.39 18.19 -5.92
CA ILE A 36 -4.60 18.13 -7.16
C ILE A 36 -3.17 17.72 -6.83
N GLY A 37 -2.55 18.30 -5.80
CA GLY A 37 -1.20 17.94 -5.35
C GLY A 37 -1.08 16.48 -4.93
N SER A 38 -2.03 15.94 -4.15
CA SER A 38 -2.01 14.54 -3.73
C SER A 38 -2.19 13.57 -4.91
N VAL A 39 -3.06 13.92 -5.87
CA VAL A 39 -3.24 13.15 -7.12
C VAL A 39 -1.97 13.18 -7.99
N ILE A 40 -1.33 14.33 -8.13
CA ILE A 40 -0.05 14.45 -8.85
C ILE A 40 1.03 13.60 -8.18
N ILE A 41 1.14 13.66 -6.84
CA ILE A 41 2.11 12.83 -6.10
C ILE A 41 1.81 11.35 -6.33
N ALA A 42 0.55 10.93 -6.24
CA ALA A 42 0.16 9.55 -6.53
C ALA A 42 0.55 9.13 -7.95
N ALA A 43 0.29 9.97 -8.94
CA ALA A 43 0.65 9.72 -10.34
C ALA A 43 2.17 9.63 -10.53
N VAL A 44 2.94 10.51 -9.89
CA VAL A 44 4.42 10.47 -9.93
C VAL A 44 4.95 9.20 -9.27
N VAL A 45 4.42 8.82 -8.12
CA VAL A 45 4.80 7.57 -7.43
C VAL A 45 4.51 6.36 -8.31
N ILE A 46 3.31 6.26 -8.89
CA ILE A 46 2.94 5.19 -9.83
C ILE A 46 3.91 5.17 -11.03
N ALA A 47 4.17 6.33 -11.63
CA ALA A 47 5.06 6.44 -12.79
C ALA A 47 6.49 5.99 -12.45
N LEU A 48 7.02 6.40 -11.30
CA LEU A 48 8.35 5.98 -10.85
C LEU A 48 8.42 4.46 -10.63
N ILE A 49 7.44 3.89 -9.90
CA ILE A 49 7.41 2.44 -9.63
C ILE A 49 7.26 1.66 -10.94
N PHE A 50 6.47 2.18 -11.90
CA PHE A 50 6.23 1.48 -13.17
C PHE A 50 7.38 1.61 -14.16
N VAL A 51 8.07 2.74 -14.21
CA VAL A 51 9.11 3.04 -15.22
C VAL A 51 10.50 2.62 -14.76
N VAL A 52 10.83 2.78 -13.47
CA VAL A 52 12.20 2.54 -12.98
C VAL A 52 12.65 1.09 -13.12
N PRO A 53 11.88 0.05 -12.73
CA PRO A 53 12.33 -1.33 -12.88
C PRO A 53 12.66 -1.73 -14.34
N PRO A 54 11.81 -1.45 -15.34
CA PRO A 54 12.15 -1.71 -16.73
C PRO A 54 13.39 -0.95 -17.21
N ALA A 55 13.55 0.31 -16.80
CA ALA A 55 14.70 1.14 -17.17
C ALA A 55 16.02 0.64 -16.55
N THR A 56 15.97 -0.06 -15.41
CA THR A 56 17.12 -0.65 -14.73
C THR A 56 17.38 -2.11 -15.10
N GLY A 57 16.69 -2.63 -16.12
CA GLY A 57 16.87 -3.99 -16.62
C GLY A 57 16.02 -5.07 -15.93
N ASN A 58 15.07 -4.67 -15.10
CA ASN A 58 14.09 -5.57 -14.44
C ASN A 58 12.66 -5.31 -14.95
N PRO A 59 12.35 -5.58 -16.23
CA PRO A 59 11.00 -5.38 -16.76
C PRO A 59 9.99 -6.33 -16.08
N TYR A 60 8.73 -5.95 -16.08
CA TYR A 60 7.63 -6.76 -15.53
C TYR A 60 7.25 -7.94 -16.43
N SER A 61 7.56 -7.85 -17.70
CA SER A 61 7.35 -8.90 -18.69
C SER A 61 8.36 -8.75 -19.83
N GLY A 62 8.66 -9.82 -20.52
CA GLY A 62 9.61 -9.76 -21.62
C GLY A 62 9.62 -11.04 -22.47
N LYS A 63 10.48 -11.02 -23.46
CA LYS A 63 10.83 -12.19 -24.24
C LYS A 63 12.35 -12.39 -24.11
N ASP A 64 12.75 -13.44 -23.41
CA ASP A 64 14.15 -13.83 -23.31
C ASP A 64 14.53 -14.60 -24.59
N LYS A 65 15.66 -14.26 -25.17
CA LYS A 65 16.20 -14.90 -26.37
C LYS A 65 17.49 -15.63 -26.02
N ALA A 66 17.60 -16.86 -26.45
CA ALA A 66 18.81 -17.68 -26.34
C ALA A 66 19.37 -17.73 -24.91
N VAL A 67 18.51 -17.87 -23.91
CA VAL A 67 18.95 -18.07 -22.52
C VAL A 67 19.51 -19.47 -22.39
N THR A 68 20.79 -19.59 -21.96
CA THR A 68 21.38 -20.88 -21.65
C THR A 68 20.69 -21.49 -20.44
N LEU A 69 20.16 -22.69 -20.61
CA LEU A 69 19.53 -23.44 -19.54
C LEU A 69 20.61 -24.10 -18.67
N PHE A 70 20.44 -24.04 -17.36
CA PHE A 70 21.20 -24.90 -16.46
C PHE A 70 20.57 -26.28 -16.52
N VAL A 71 21.31 -27.26 -17.08
CA VAL A 71 20.78 -28.60 -17.38
C VAL A 71 21.39 -29.63 -16.45
N THR A 72 20.54 -30.47 -15.87
CA THR A 72 20.94 -31.62 -15.05
C THR A 72 21.21 -32.84 -15.94
N GLY A 73 22.21 -33.66 -15.58
CA GLY A 73 22.44 -34.93 -16.25
C GLY A 73 21.41 -36.01 -15.90
N PRO A 74 21.55 -37.25 -16.43
CA PRO A 74 20.57 -38.34 -16.27
C PRO A 74 20.23 -38.69 -14.81
N GLN A 75 21.17 -38.44 -13.89
CA GLN A 75 20.99 -38.77 -12.46
C GLN A 75 20.32 -37.63 -11.64
N GLY A 76 19.98 -36.50 -12.30
CA GLY A 76 19.48 -35.33 -11.59
C GLY A 76 20.55 -34.62 -10.78
N MET A 77 20.12 -33.61 -10.01
CA MET A 77 21.00 -32.80 -9.15
C MET A 77 20.21 -32.23 -8.01
N SER A 78 20.87 -31.86 -6.90
CA SER A 78 20.30 -31.05 -5.85
C SER A 78 20.71 -29.58 -6.00
N ILE A 79 19.78 -28.67 -6.12
CA ILE A 79 20.00 -27.22 -6.18
C ILE A 79 19.33 -26.59 -4.97
N SER A 80 20.11 -25.88 -4.15
CA SER A 80 19.60 -25.25 -2.91
C SER A 80 18.86 -26.23 -1.97
N GLY A 81 19.30 -27.49 -1.92
CA GLY A 81 18.67 -28.52 -1.09
C GLY A 81 17.43 -29.19 -1.69
N LEU A 82 16.98 -28.76 -2.87
CA LEU A 82 15.84 -29.34 -3.56
C LEU A 82 16.35 -30.31 -4.66
N PRO A 83 15.79 -31.54 -4.74
CA PRO A 83 16.15 -32.49 -5.79
C PRO A 83 15.51 -32.08 -7.11
N TYR A 84 16.32 -31.92 -8.14
CA TYR A 84 15.87 -31.73 -9.52
C TYR A 84 15.92 -33.07 -10.30
N PRO A 85 14.94 -33.33 -11.17
CA PRO A 85 14.92 -34.55 -11.97
C PRO A 85 16.09 -34.59 -12.95
N GLY A 86 16.46 -35.79 -13.39
CA GLY A 86 17.43 -35.98 -14.44
C GLY A 86 16.95 -35.47 -15.80
N ASN A 87 17.87 -35.06 -16.66
CA ASN A 87 17.58 -34.50 -17.99
C ASN A 87 16.60 -33.34 -17.94
N ALA A 88 16.80 -32.40 -17.02
CA ALA A 88 15.97 -31.23 -16.85
C ALA A 88 16.75 -29.94 -17.02
N GLY A 89 16.17 -28.96 -17.68
CA GLY A 89 16.68 -27.58 -17.81
C GLY A 89 15.90 -26.60 -16.96
N LEU A 90 16.57 -25.81 -16.14
CA LEU A 90 15.94 -24.80 -15.26
C LEU A 90 15.72 -23.48 -16.00
N ILE A 91 14.49 -22.96 -15.94
CA ILE A 91 14.13 -21.62 -16.39
C ILE A 91 13.97 -20.75 -15.14
N ASN A 92 14.88 -19.79 -14.98
CA ASN A 92 14.89 -18.89 -13.83
C ASN A 92 13.95 -17.67 -14.05
N ARG A 93 12.63 -17.91 -14.18
CA ARG A 93 11.60 -16.86 -14.29
C ARG A 93 10.33 -17.30 -13.58
N SER A 94 9.60 -16.36 -12.99
CA SER A 94 8.46 -16.66 -12.14
C SER A 94 7.28 -17.26 -12.91
N VAL A 95 6.90 -16.64 -14.02
CA VAL A 95 5.80 -17.13 -14.86
C VAL A 95 6.24 -17.13 -16.31
N VAL A 96 6.23 -18.31 -16.92
CA VAL A 96 6.61 -18.53 -18.32
C VAL A 96 5.37 -18.90 -19.11
N VAL A 97 5.21 -18.28 -20.29
CA VAL A 97 4.13 -18.63 -21.21
C VAL A 97 4.51 -19.89 -21.94
N ALA A 98 3.99 -21.04 -21.51
CA ALA A 98 4.37 -22.36 -22.00
C ALA A 98 4.29 -22.49 -23.54
N SER A 99 3.28 -21.92 -24.18
CA SER A 99 3.11 -21.93 -25.64
C SER A 99 4.15 -21.11 -26.41
N SER A 100 4.99 -20.32 -25.71
CA SER A 100 6.01 -19.48 -26.33
C SER A 100 7.42 -20.05 -26.21
N ILE A 101 7.57 -21.22 -25.58
CA ILE A 101 8.88 -21.82 -25.33
C ILE A 101 9.37 -22.50 -26.62
N GLU A 102 10.55 -22.11 -27.02
CA GLU A 102 11.31 -22.78 -28.09
C GLU A 102 12.66 -23.20 -27.48
N VAL A 103 13.02 -24.48 -27.61
CA VAL A 103 14.26 -25.05 -27.05
C VAL A 103 15.20 -25.40 -28.17
N PHE A 104 16.46 -25.05 -27.98
CA PHE A 104 17.52 -25.30 -28.93
C PHE A 104 18.61 -26.16 -28.27
N GLN A 105 19.10 -27.15 -28.98
CA GLN A 105 20.27 -27.97 -28.62
C GLN A 105 21.42 -27.63 -29.59
N ASP A 106 22.53 -27.16 -29.05
CA ASP A 106 23.69 -26.75 -29.83
C ASP A 106 23.38 -25.82 -31.00
N GLY A 107 22.36 -24.93 -30.80
CA GLY A 107 21.88 -23.94 -31.78
C GLY A 107 20.82 -24.47 -32.76
N THR A 108 20.45 -25.76 -32.72
CA THR A 108 19.40 -26.36 -33.55
C THR A 108 18.08 -26.42 -32.76
N LEU A 109 16.97 -26.05 -33.41
CA LEU A 109 15.64 -26.10 -32.78
C LEU A 109 15.23 -27.54 -32.53
N LEU A 110 14.90 -27.89 -31.29
CA LEU A 110 14.36 -29.20 -30.91
C LEU A 110 12.88 -29.32 -31.25
N SER A 111 12.46 -30.53 -31.62
CA SER A 111 11.05 -30.84 -31.81
C SER A 111 10.30 -30.78 -30.46
N SER A 112 9.04 -30.36 -30.48
CA SER A 112 8.18 -30.37 -29.31
C SER A 112 7.90 -31.75 -28.71
N THR A 113 8.29 -32.83 -29.40
CA THR A 113 8.24 -34.22 -28.92
C THR A 113 9.44 -34.58 -28.02
N ASP A 114 10.53 -33.83 -28.12
CA ASP A 114 11.80 -34.14 -27.46
C ASP A 114 11.91 -33.52 -26.06
N TRP A 115 10.96 -32.69 -25.69
CA TRP A 115 10.92 -32.07 -24.41
C TRP A 115 9.50 -31.76 -23.94
N THR A 116 9.30 -31.60 -22.62
CA THR A 116 8.04 -31.16 -22.01
C THR A 116 8.31 -30.06 -20.99
N PHE A 117 7.42 -29.08 -20.93
CA PHE A 117 7.47 -28.01 -19.92
C PHE A 117 6.67 -28.40 -18.69
N SER A 118 7.24 -28.22 -17.51
CA SER A 118 6.59 -28.43 -16.23
C SER A 118 6.82 -27.23 -15.32
N SER A 119 5.76 -26.71 -14.75
CA SER A 119 5.81 -25.69 -13.71
C SER A 119 5.37 -26.34 -12.39
N ALA A 120 6.34 -26.73 -11.58
CA ALA A 120 6.07 -27.34 -10.27
C ALA A 120 6.23 -26.31 -9.16
N THR A 121 5.29 -26.29 -8.22
CA THR A 121 5.21 -25.29 -7.14
C THR A 121 6.51 -25.15 -6.34
N PHE A 122 7.30 -26.21 -6.23
CA PHE A 122 8.54 -26.15 -5.45
C PHE A 122 9.82 -26.29 -6.28
N LEU A 123 9.75 -26.82 -7.52
CA LEU A 123 10.90 -26.96 -8.43
C LEU A 123 11.06 -25.76 -9.38
N GLY A 124 10.04 -24.90 -9.46
CA GLY A 124 10.01 -23.80 -10.42
C GLY A 124 9.64 -24.24 -11.84
N ASN A 125 10.06 -23.46 -12.84
CA ASN A 125 9.80 -23.71 -14.23
C ASN A 125 10.93 -24.55 -14.83
N ILE A 126 10.63 -25.74 -15.29
CA ILE A 126 11.60 -26.67 -15.84
C ILE A 126 11.18 -27.21 -17.20
N VAL A 127 12.16 -27.48 -18.03
CA VAL A 127 12.04 -28.23 -19.30
C VAL A 127 12.60 -29.65 -19.06
N LEU A 128 11.78 -30.65 -19.20
CA LEU A 128 12.18 -32.06 -19.10
C LEU A 128 12.49 -32.57 -20.49
N PHE A 129 13.67 -33.15 -20.68
CA PHE A 129 14.12 -33.75 -21.96
C PHE A 129 13.86 -35.24 -21.97
N THR A 130 13.45 -35.76 -23.11
CA THR A 130 13.20 -37.19 -23.33
C THR A 130 14.50 -37.99 -23.58
N HIS A 131 15.61 -37.32 -23.84
CA HIS A 131 16.91 -37.89 -24.17
C HIS A 131 17.99 -37.45 -23.16
N ASN A 132 19.17 -38.09 -23.24
CA ASN A 132 20.30 -37.74 -22.40
C ASN A 132 20.86 -36.37 -22.77
N THR A 133 20.97 -35.51 -21.78
CA THR A 133 21.38 -34.09 -21.91
C THR A 133 22.90 -33.89 -21.79
N THR A 134 23.66 -34.94 -21.44
CA THR A 134 25.10 -34.84 -21.15
C THR A 134 25.91 -34.47 -22.40
N GLY A 135 26.75 -33.45 -22.28
CA GLY A 135 27.67 -33.02 -23.34
C GLY A 135 27.06 -32.05 -24.36
N HIS A 136 25.80 -31.65 -24.21
CA HIS A 136 25.12 -30.67 -25.06
C HIS A 136 24.83 -29.39 -24.37
N THR A 137 24.78 -28.27 -25.12
CA THR A 137 24.39 -26.97 -24.65
C THR A 137 22.94 -26.69 -25.05
N TYR A 138 22.10 -26.36 -24.05
CA TYR A 138 20.70 -26.06 -24.29
C TYR A 138 20.45 -24.59 -24.08
N THR A 139 19.73 -23.98 -25.03
CA THR A 139 19.23 -22.59 -24.92
C THR A 139 17.74 -22.58 -25.16
N ALA A 140 17.05 -21.63 -24.55
CA ALA A 140 15.62 -21.46 -24.75
C ALA A 140 15.28 -20.02 -25.05
N THR A 141 14.23 -19.83 -25.88
CA THR A 141 13.54 -18.56 -26.04
C THR A 141 12.14 -18.71 -25.46
N TYR A 142 11.70 -17.76 -24.68
CA TYR A 142 10.36 -17.80 -24.07
C TYR A 142 9.87 -16.40 -23.70
N LYS A 143 8.55 -16.23 -23.67
CA LYS A 143 7.90 -15.06 -23.07
C LYS A 143 7.66 -15.34 -21.59
N TRP A 144 7.83 -14.32 -20.77
CA TRP A 144 7.63 -14.41 -19.32
C TRP A 144 6.98 -13.13 -18.79
N HIS A 145 6.37 -13.23 -17.64
CA HIS A 145 5.91 -12.08 -16.85
C HIS A 145 6.13 -12.33 -15.34
N GLY A 146 6.12 -11.28 -14.57
CA GLY A 146 6.11 -11.36 -13.11
C GLY A 146 4.81 -11.95 -12.59
N THR A 147 4.77 -12.33 -11.33
CA THR A 147 3.51 -12.71 -10.66
C THR A 147 2.70 -11.47 -10.35
N SER A 148 1.36 -11.59 -10.39
CA SER A 148 0.46 -10.50 -9.96
C SER A 148 0.69 -10.12 -8.48
N GLU A 149 1.07 -11.09 -7.65
CA GLU A 149 1.43 -10.89 -6.25
C GLU A 149 2.63 -9.95 -6.09
N SER A 150 3.76 -10.25 -6.74
CA SER A 150 4.98 -9.43 -6.64
C SER A 150 4.80 -8.04 -7.26
N PHE A 151 4.02 -7.95 -8.35
CA PHE A 151 3.69 -6.68 -8.96
C PHE A 151 2.84 -5.82 -8.00
N ALA A 152 1.73 -6.35 -7.51
CA ALA A 152 0.81 -5.65 -6.65
C ALA A 152 1.46 -5.26 -5.31
N SER A 153 2.20 -6.17 -4.66
CA SER A 153 2.88 -5.89 -3.39
C SER A 153 3.92 -4.78 -3.52
N GLY A 154 4.67 -4.74 -4.64
CA GLY A 154 5.62 -3.68 -4.94
C GLY A 154 4.98 -2.31 -5.04
N PHE A 155 3.81 -2.19 -5.70
CA PHE A 155 3.06 -0.93 -5.75
C PHE A 155 2.45 -0.58 -4.41
N VAL A 156 1.75 -1.52 -3.77
CA VAL A 156 1.04 -1.30 -2.50
C VAL A 156 1.99 -0.95 -1.36
N GLY A 157 3.25 -1.39 -1.39
CA GLY A 157 4.27 -0.95 -0.44
C GLY A 157 4.41 0.59 -0.33
N PHE A 158 4.13 1.32 -1.42
CA PHE A 158 4.12 2.79 -1.41
C PHE A 158 2.79 3.42 -0.98
N ALA A 159 1.71 2.64 -0.86
CA ALA A 159 0.42 3.15 -0.40
C ALA A 159 0.51 3.75 1.00
N ASN A 160 1.37 3.20 1.87
CA ASN A 160 1.64 3.75 3.21
C ASN A 160 2.03 5.23 3.14
N LEU A 161 3.04 5.58 2.33
CA LEU A 161 3.48 6.97 2.16
C LEU A 161 2.36 7.86 1.62
N LEU A 162 1.60 7.38 0.64
CA LEU A 162 0.50 8.13 0.04
C LEU A 162 -0.63 8.40 1.05
N ILE A 163 -0.94 7.41 1.91
CA ILE A 163 -1.92 7.57 2.99
C ILE A 163 -1.47 8.65 3.98
N VAL A 164 -0.20 8.66 4.37
CA VAL A 164 0.36 9.69 5.25
C VAL A 164 0.29 11.08 4.61
N ILE A 165 0.57 11.20 3.31
CA ILE A 165 0.43 12.45 2.57
C ILE A 165 -1.03 12.92 2.56
N CYS A 166 -1.99 12.02 2.32
CA CYS A 166 -3.42 12.35 2.38
C CYS A 166 -3.84 12.85 3.77
N ALA A 167 -3.43 12.15 4.83
CA ALA A 167 -3.74 12.57 6.20
C ALA A 167 -3.11 13.91 6.56
N THR A 168 -1.88 14.17 6.08
CA THR A 168 -1.19 15.44 6.26
C THR A 168 -1.90 16.59 5.55
N PHE A 169 -2.34 16.39 4.29
CA PHE A 169 -2.97 17.43 3.49
C PHE A 169 -4.44 17.70 3.87
N PHE A 170 -5.18 16.68 4.30
CA PHE A 170 -6.62 16.82 4.57
C PHE A 170 -6.94 16.79 6.05
N GLY A 171 -6.08 16.22 6.91
CA GLY A 171 -6.35 16.04 8.34
C GLY A 171 -5.58 16.97 9.26
N ALA A 172 -4.27 17.14 9.00
CA ALA A 172 -3.37 17.76 9.97
C ALA A 172 -3.72 19.22 10.33
N ASP A 173 -4.31 19.98 9.43
CA ASP A 173 -4.70 21.36 9.69
C ASP A 173 -6.22 21.57 9.80
N ALA A 174 -7.02 20.52 9.66
CA ALA A 174 -8.47 20.62 9.54
C ALA A 174 -9.16 21.32 10.73
N ILE A 175 -8.64 21.14 11.92
CA ILE A 175 -9.17 21.75 13.15
C ILE A 175 -8.41 23.01 13.52
N VAL A 176 -7.07 22.99 13.48
CA VAL A 176 -6.25 24.12 13.91
C VAL A 176 -6.44 25.35 13.02
N SER A 177 -6.75 25.17 11.73
CA SER A 177 -7.03 26.27 10.80
C SER A 177 -8.23 27.12 11.21
N GLU A 178 -9.26 26.53 11.82
CA GLU A 178 -10.44 27.27 12.30
C GLU A 178 -10.10 28.22 13.46
N TYR A 179 -9.17 27.81 14.32
CA TYR A 179 -8.69 28.65 15.41
C TYR A 179 -7.74 29.74 14.89
N GLN A 180 -6.84 29.39 13.99
CA GLN A 180 -5.83 30.33 13.49
C GLN A 180 -6.45 31.42 12.60
N ALA A 181 -7.41 31.07 11.76
CA ALA A 181 -8.11 32.00 10.88
C ALA A 181 -9.19 32.82 11.60
N ARG A 182 -9.43 32.56 12.91
CA ARG A 182 -10.52 33.17 13.70
C ARG A 182 -11.94 33.00 13.07
N THR A 183 -12.08 32.10 12.10
CA THR A 183 -13.35 31.77 11.44
C THR A 183 -14.35 31.16 12.43
N GLY A 184 -13.88 30.58 13.51
CA GLY A 184 -14.69 30.11 14.62
C GLY A 184 -15.63 31.18 15.19
N TYR A 185 -15.23 32.44 15.24
CA TYR A 185 -16.12 33.53 15.70
C TYR A 185 -17.35 33.74 14.81
N LEU A 186 -17.27 33.37 13.53
CA LEU A 186 -18.39 33.43 12.59
C LEU A 186 -19.24 32.15 12.59
N ILE A 187 -18.66 31.02 12.91
CA ILE A 187 -19.32 29.71 12.87
C ILE A 187 -20.03 29.39 14.18
N PHE A 188 -19.47 29.80 15.34
CA PHE A 188 -20.01 29.45 16.65
C PHE A 188 -21.26 30.28 17.11
N PRO A 189 -21.49 31.50 16.61
CA PRO A 189 -22.79 32.14 16.83
C PRO A 189 -23.94 31.45 16.07
N ASN A 190 -23.63 30.71 15.01
CA ASN A 190 -24.61 29.89 14.32
C ASN A 190 -24.91 28.61 15.14
N PRO A 191 -26.13 28.07 15.08
CA PRO A 191 -26.56 26.93 15.90
C PRO A 191 -25.98 25.59 15.45
N ILE A 192 -24.72 25.58 15.00
CA ILE A 192 -24.00 24.36 14.62
C ILE A 192 -23.27 23.82 15.84
N LYS A 193 -23.59 22.59 16.24
CA LYS A 193 -22.86 21.93 17.34
C LYS A 193 -21.43 21.58 16.95
N ARG A 194 -20.49 21.79 17.87
CA ARG A 194 -19.07 21.50 17.67
C ARG A 194 -18.81 20.04 17.25
N ALA A 195 -19.61 19.09 17.79
CA ALA A 195 -19.50 17.69 17.40
C ALA A 195 -19.89 17.45 15.94
N SER A 196 -20.99 18.07 15.47
CA SER A 196 -21.43 17.95 14.07
C SER A 196 -20.41 18.58 13.11
N LEU A 197 -19.80 19.69 13.49
CA LEU A 197 -18.72 20.32 12.74
C LEU A 197 -17.49 19.39 12.66
N TYR A 198 -17.06 18.81 13.78
CA TYR A 198 -15.93 17.87 13.82
C TYR A 198 -16.18 16.65 12.92
N LEU A 199 -17.33 15.99 13.09
CA LEU A 199 -17.66 14.78 12.32
C LEU A 199 -17.84 15.08 10.82
N GLY A 200 -18.42 16.20 10.47
CA GLY A 200 -18.56 16.61 9.08
C GLY A 200 -17.22 16.86 8.40
N LYS A 201 -16.30 17.57 9.08
CA LYS A 201 -14.93 17.80 8.59
C LYS A 201 -14.14 16.48 8.48
N PHE A 202 -14.21 15.65 9.51
CA PHE A 202 -13.53 14.34 9.51
C PHE A 202 -14.02 13.46 8.37
N GLY A 203 -15.34 13.37 8.17
CA GLY A 203 -15.94 12.63 7.04
C GLY A 203 -15.50 13.18 5.68
N ALA A 204 -15.41 14.51 5.52
CA ALA A 204 -14.95 15.12 4.27
C ALA A 204 -13.47 14.82 3.99
N SER A 205 -12.59 14.89 5.00
CA SER A 205 -11.18 14.54 4.88
C SER A 205 -10.99 13.06 4.55
N MET A 206 -11.75 12.18 5.22
CA MET A 206 -11.76 10.74 4.91
C MET A 206 -12.18 10.48 3.47
N THR A 207 -13.27 11.11 3.02
CA THR A 207 -13.75 10.95 1.63
C THR A 207 -12.70 11.41 0.62
N ALA A 208 -12.02 12.53 0.86
CA ALA A 208 -10.94 13.01 0.00
C ALA A 208 -9.75 12.03 -0.03
N GLY A 209 -9.36 11.48 1.12
CA GLY A 209 -8.32 10.45 1.20
C GLY A 209 -8.72 9.15 0.49
N ILE A 210 -9.95 8.68 0.71
CA ILE A 210 -10.50 7.49 0.04
C ILE A 210 -10.45 7.65 -1.49
N LEU A 211 -10.82 8.81 -2.03
CA LEU A 211 -10.76 9.09 -3.46
C LEU A 211 -9.34 8.92 -4.03
N VAL A 212 -8.33 9.47 -3.35
CA VAL A 212 -6.93 9.38 -3.79
C VAL A 212 -6.43 7.93 -3.73
N ILE A 213 -6.70 7.22 -2.62
CA ILE A 213 -6.28 5.83 -2.44
C ILE A 213 -7.00 4.89 -3.41
N SER A 214 -8.31 5.10 -3.64
CA SER A 214 -9.08 4.33 -4.63
C SER A 214 -8.54 4.53 -6.03
N MET A 215 -8.14 5.76 -6.39
CA MET A 215 -7.49 6.04 -7.67
C MET A 215 -6.15 5.31 -7.78
N PHE A 216 -5.32 5.35 -6.73
CA PHE A 216 -4.03 4.65 -6.70
C PHE A 216 -4.19 3.14 -6.90
N TYR A 217 -5.07 2.50 -6.12
CA TYR A 217 -5.36 1.07 -6.25
C TYR A 217 -5.99 0.73 -7.61
N GLY A 218 -6.90 1.57 -8.11
CA GLY A 218 -7.52 1.39 -9.43
C GLY A 218 -6.50 1.39 -10.57
N VAL A 219 -5.58 2.36 -10.57
CA VAL A 219 -4.49 2.42 -11.56
C VAL A 219 -3.55 1.23 -11.40
N THR A 220 -3.18 0.85 -10.16
CA THR A 220 -2.36 -0.33 -9.90
C THR A 220 -3.02 -1.61 -10.44
N ALA A 221 -4.32 -1.78 -10.25
CA ALA A 221 -5.08 -2.91 -10.80
C ALA A 221 -5.02 -2.96 -12.33
N ILE A 222 -5.25 -1.82 -13.00
CA ILE A 222 -5.17 -1.72 -14.47
C ILE A 222 -3.76 -2.07 -14.95
N LEU A 223 -2.72 -1.53 -14.31
CA LEU A 223 -1.34 -1.81 -14.68
C LEU A 223 -0.98 -3.29 -14.45
N SER A 224 -1.48 -3.91 -13.38
CA SER A 224 -1.30 -5.35 -13.11
C SER A 224 -1.92 -6.21 -14.22
N LEU A 225 -3.16 -5.91 -14.62
CA LEU A 225 -3.82 -6.63 -15.71
C LEU A 225 -3.08 -6.49 -17.04
N VAL A 226 -2.53 -5.31 -17.33
CA VAL A 226 -1.80 -5.06 -18.60
C VAL A 226 -0.40 -5.67 -18.59
N SER A 227 0.33 -5.60 -17.46
CA SER A 227 1.75 -5.96 -17.42
C SER A 227 2.00 -7.42 -17.06
N VAL A 228 1.15 -8.01 -16.19
CA VAL A 228 1.33 -9.38 -15.67
C VAL A 228 0.10 -10.26 -15.91
N SER A 229 -0.87 -9.78 -16.70
CA SER A 229 -2.06 -10.51 -17.13
C SER A 229 -2.92 -11.08 -16.00
N GLY A 230 -2.87 -10.49 -14.81
CA GLY A 230 -3.63 -10.95 -13.65
C GLY A 230 -3.75 -9.91 -12.55
N LEU A 231 -4.73 -10.13 -11.69
CA LEU A 231 -4.90 -9.41 -10.43
C LEU A 231 -4.84 -10.40 -9.29
N ASP A 232 -4.14 -10.05 -8.22
CA ASP A 232 -4.06 -10.90 -7.05
C ASP A 232 -5.45 -11.06 -6.38
N LYS A 233 -5.74 -12.28 -5.87
CA LYS A 233 -7.04 -12.60 -5.23
C LYS A 233 -7.29 -11.77 -3.96
N ASP A 234 -6.23 -11.44 -3.24
CA ASP A 234 -6.28 -10.71 -1.96
C ASP A 234 -6.14 -9.19 -2.14
N PHE A 235 -6.12 -8.71 -3.41
CA PHE A 235 -5.99 -7.28 -3.74
C PHE A 235 -7.07 -6.41 -3.10
N LEU A 236 -8.31 -6.88 -3.08
CA LEU A 236 -9.41 -6.17 -2.44
C LEU A 236 -9.27 -6.14 -0.91
N LEU A 237 -8.74 -7.21 -0.32
CA LEU A 237 -8.46 -7.27 1.12
C LEU A 237 -7.32 -6.31 1.49
N SER A 238 -6.28 -6.22 0.66
CA SER A 238 -5.23 -5.21 0.79
C SER A 238 -5.79 -3.78 0.77
N PHE A 239 -6.73 -3.51 -0.15
CA PHE A 239 -7.41 -2.21 -0.21
C PHE A 239 -8.23 -1.92 1.06
N ALA A 240 -8.90 -2.92 1.63
CA ALA A 240 -9.63 -2.76 2.89
C ALA A 240 -8.68 -2.38 4.05
N PHE A 241 -7.52 -3.03 4.17
CA PHE A 241 -6.48 -2.64 5.13
C PHE A 241 -5.93 -1.24 4.87
N ALA A 242 -5.80 -0.82 3.61
CA ALA A 242 -5.38 0.54 3.28
C ALA A 242 -6.41 1.60 3.73
N LEU A 243 -7.69 1.31 3.63
CA LEU A 243 -8.76 2.19 4.14
C LEU A 243 -8.77 2.23 5.67
N GLU A 244 -8.53 1.11 6.32
CA GLU A 244 -8.42 1.04 7.78
C GLU A 244 -7.20 1.81 8.30
N TYR A 245 -6.06 1.67 7.65
CA TYR A 245 -4.86 2.45 7.96
C TYR A 245 -5.07 3.95 7.71
N LEU A 246 -5.73 4.31 6.60
CA LEU A 246 -6.12 5.71 6.34
C LEU A 246 -6.97 6.28 7.47
N LEU A 247 -7.93 5.50 8.00
CA LEU A 247 -8.77 5.89 9.13
C LEU A 247 -7.92 6.17 10.38
N ALA A 248 -6.99 5.28 10.73
CA ALA A 248 -6.11 5.43 11.88
C ALA A 248 -5.20 6.66 11.77
N VAL A 249 -4.51 6.82 10.64
CA VAL A 249 -3.59 7.94 10.39
C VAL A 249 -4.35 9.26 10.36
N MET A 250 -5.53 9.31 9.72
CA MET A 250 -6.38 10.50 9.66
C MET A 250 -6.88 10.89 11.06
N ALA A 251 -7.26 9.92 11.88
CA ALA A 251 -7.70 10.16 13.26
C ALA A 251 -6.58 10.76 14.13
N ILE A 252 -5.37 10.23 14.01
CA ILE A 252 -4.19 10.77 14.70
C ILE A 252 -3.84 12.17 14.19
N ALA A 253 -3.94 12.42 12.88
CA ALA A 253 -3.73 13.74 12.28
C ALA A 253 -4.74 14.78 12.85
N TYR A 254 -6.00 14.38 13.01
CA TYR A 254 -7.03 15.21 13.67
C TYR A 254 -6.74 15.46 15.15
N LEU A 255 -6.22 14.47 15.86
CA LEU A 255 -5.79 14.63 17.25
C LEU A 255 -4.64 15.65 17.33
N ILE A 256 -3.62 15.54 16.50
CA ILE A 256 -2.52 16.49 16.42
C ILE A 256 -3.04 17.89 16.06
N SER A 257 -3.94 17.99 15.09
CA SER A 257 -4.60 19.26 14.69
C SER A 257 -5.31 19.93 15.85
N THR A 258 -5.93 19.15 16.73
CA THR A 258 -6.63 19.67 17.89
C THR A 258 -5.68 20.18 18.99
N LEU A 259 -4.51 19.52 19.15
CA LEU A 259 -3.52 19.88 20.18
C LEU A 259 -2.67 21.09 19.78
N MET A 260 -2.39 21.26 18.50
CA MET A 260 -1.47 22.29 18.02
C MET A 260 -2.14 23.69 17.99
N LYS A 261 -1.29 24.73 18.02
CA LYS A 261 -1.72 26.13 17.91
C LYS A 261 -1.59 26.71 16.51
N GLY A 262 -0.77 26.10 15.65
CA GLY A 262 -0.51 26.57 14.28
C GLY A 262 -0.59 25.45 13.25
N THR A 263 -1.11 25.79 12.06
CA THR A 263 -1.30 24.84 10.94
C THR A 263 0.00 24.23 10.48
N THR A 264 1.07 25.02 10.32
CA THR A 264 2.39 24.53 9.89
C THR A 264 2.95 23.49 10.87
N GLY A 265 2.86 23.77 12.18
CA GLY A 265 3.34 22.84 13.20
C GLY A 265 2.57 21.51 13.19
N ALA A 266 1.24 21.56 13.03
CA ALA A 266 0.41 20.36 12.95
C ALA A 266 0.75 19.52 11.71
N THR A 267 0.91 20.15 10.56
CA THR A 267 1.27 19.47 9.29
C THR A 267 2.64 18.84 9.36
N VAL A 268 3.65 19.60 9.81
CA VAL A 268 5.04 19.09 9.95
C VAL A 268 5.10 17.95 10.95
N LEU A 269 4.49 18.11 12.13
CA LEU A 269 4.50 17.06 13.16
C LEU A 269 3.82 15.77 12.67
N THR A 270 2.67 15.89 12.01
CA THR A 270 1.96 14.71 11.46
C THR A 270 2.84 13.99 10.43
N PHE A 271 3.43 14.73 9.50
CA PHE A 271 4.29 14.14 8.48
C PHE A 271 5.51 13.44 9.09
N PHE A 272 6.27 14.13 9.95
CA PHE A 272 7.46 13.57 10.58
C PHE A 272 7.14 12.39 11.50
N LEU A 273 6.02 12.39 12.20
CA LEU A 273 5.60 11.29 13.06
C LEU A 273 5.51 9.97 12.25
N PHE A 274 4.82 10.01 11.13
CA PHE A 274 4.54 8.81 10.34
C PHE A 274 5.65 8.42 9.36
N VAL A 275 6.42 9.40 8.84
CA VAL A 275 7.47 9.11 7.86
C VAL A 275 8.81 8.85 8.53
N MET A 276 9.06 9.40 9.71
CA MET A 276 10.38 9.32 10.33
C MET A 276 10.32 8.69 11.74
N ILE A 277 9.54 9.24 12.66
CA ILE A 277 9.60 8.84 14.07
C ILE A 277 9.14 7.38 14.25
N LEU A 278 7.95 7.04 13.81
CA LEU A 278 7.42 5.67 13.98
C LEU A 278 8.23 4.62 13.19
N PRO A 279 8.60 4.82 11.91
CA PRO A 279 9.45 3.86 11.20
C PRO A 279 10.85 3.68 11.80
N ILE A 280 11.43 4.72 12.42
CA ILE A 280 12.70 4.56 13.18
C ILE A 280 12.47 3.65 14.39
N VAL A 281 11.40 3.84 15.15
CA VAL A 281 11.05 2.97 16.27
C VAL A 281 10.85 1.52 15.83
N ASP A 282 10.13 1.31 14.72
CA ASP A 282 9.92 -0.02 14.14
C ASP A 282 11.26 -0.67 13.72
N SER A 283 12.17 0.12 13.13
CA SER A 283 13.51 -0.34 12.73
C SER A 283 14.40 -0.69 13.92
N ILE A 284 14.34 0.11 14.99
CA ILE A 284 15.06 -0.19 16.25
C ILE A 284 14.53 -1.52 16.82
N GLY A 285 13.23 -1.76 16.78
CA GLY A 285 12.63 -3.03 17.19
C GLY A 285 13.21 -4.22 16.41
N SER A 286 13.34 -4.09 15.09
CA SER A 286 13.93 -5.13 14.23
C SER A 286 15.41 -5.44 14.57
N ILE A 287 16.19 -4.43 14.92
CA ILE A 287 17.61 -4.62 15.30
C ILE A 287 17.72 -5.19 16.73
N SER A 288 16.85 -4.75 17.63
CA SER A 288 16.88 -5.14 19.06
C SER A 288 16.19 -6.48 19.33
N GLY A 289 15.61 -7.14 18.34
CA GLY A 289 14.86 -8.37 18.52
C GLY A 289 13.48 -8.18 19.16
N PHE A 290 12.90 -6.96 19.09
CA PHE A 290 11.61 -6.63 19.65
C PHE A 290 10.58 -6.35 18.56
N LYS A 291 9.48 -7.13 18.53
CA LYS A 291 8.39 -6.96 17.58
C LYS A 291 7.46 -5.80 17.98
N ALA A 292 7.49 -4.71 17.21
CA ALA A 292 6.70 -3.50 17.49
C ALA A 292 5.21 -3.67 17.09
N SER A 293 4.54 -4.73 17.51
CA SER A 293 3.15 -5.05 17.13
C SER A 293 2.12 -3.98 17.53
N TRP A 294 2.46 -3.09 18.46
CA TRP A 294 1.65 -1.94 18.85
C TRP A 294 1.76 -0.75 17.90
N SER A 295 2.76 -0.74 17.02
CA SER A 295 2.98 0.38 16.11
C SER A 295 2.00 0.35 14.95
N VAL A 296 1.38 1.51 14.68
CA VAL A 296 0.44 1.65 13.57
C VAL A 296 1.15 1.61 12.20
N THR A 297 2.41 2.07 12.13
CA THR A 297 3.22 2.00 10.91
C THR A 297 3.74 0.58 10.64
N PHE A 298 4.10 -0.17 11.67
CA PHE A 298 4.39 -1.59 11.55
C PHE A 298 3.16 -2.37 11.03
N SER A 299 1.98 -2.09 11.61
CA SER A 299 0.71 -2.71 11.19
C SER A 299 0.35 -2.41 9.73
N ALA A 300 0.76 -1.25 9.19
CA ALA A 300 0.55 -0.90 7.79
C ALA A 300 1.23 -1.88 6.80
N GLY A 301 2.29 -2.58 7.22
CA GLY A 301 2.95 -3.60 6.41
C GLY A 301 2.02 -4.73 5.95
N VAL A 302 0.91 -4.94 6.65
CA VAL A 302 -0.09 -5.95 6.26
C VAL A 302 -0.67 -5.70 4.87
N MET A 303 -0.77 -4.44 4.44
CA MET A 303 -1.32 -4.08 3.12
C MET A 303 -0.56 -4.74 1.97
N SER A 304 0.78 -4.78 2.04
CA SER A 304 1.61 -5.41 1.03
C SER A 304 1.82 -6.90 1.28
N ASN A 305 1.93 -7.31 2.55
CA ASN A 305 2.21 -8.70 2.92
C ASN A 305 1.04 -9.65 2.61
N ILE A 306 -0.21 -9.15 2.69
CA ILE A 306 -1.41 -9.95 2.36
C ILE A 306 -1.45 -10.39 0.89
N LEU A 307 -0.73 -9.67 0.03
CA LEU A 307 -0.61 -9.97 -1.40
C LEU A 307 0.44 -11.05 -1.69
N THR A 308 1.18 -11.53 -0.68
CA THR A 308 2.22 -12.55 -0.85
C THR A 308 1.69 -13.90 -0.41
N SER A 309 1.78 -14.89 -1.27
CA SER A 309 1.31 -16.25 -0.98
C SER A 309 2.48 -17.26 -1.05
N PRO A 310 2.77 -18.05 -0.01
CA PRO A 310 2.14 -18.01 1.32
C PRO A 310 2.45 -16.71 2.08
N TYR A 311 1.58 -16.36 3.05
CA TYR A 311 1.79 -15.17 3.89
C TYR A 311 3.17 -15.23 4.56
N PRO A 312 3.97 -14.15 4.52
CA PRO A 312 5.32 -14.17 5.09
C PRO A 312 5.31 -14.50 6.57
N THR A 313 6.38 -15.12 7.04
CA THR A 313 6.61 -15.42 8.46
C THR A 313 7.82 -14.65 8.98
N ASP A 314 7.87 -14.48 10.30
CA ASP A 314 9.01 -13.85 10.95
C ASP A 314 10.30 -14.62 10.57
N SER A 315 11.36 -13.90 10.23
CA SER A 315 12.65 -14.47 9.84
C SER A 315 13.81 -13.70 10.46
N ILE A 316 14.95 -14.35 10.57
CA ILE A 316 16.18 -13.75 11.09
C ILE A 316 17.21 -13.75 9.97
N SER A 317 17.80 -12.60 9.72
CA SER A 317 18.89 -12.42 8.75
C SER A 317 20.17 -12.05 9.48
N GLU A 318 21.18 -12.90 9.37
CA GLU A 318 22.51 -12.66 9.95
C GLU A 318 23.43 -12.06 8.90
N PHE A 319 23.95 -10.88 9.13
CA PHE A 319 24.96 -10.24 8.30
C PHE A 319 26.36 -10.58 8.82
N SER A 320 26.93 -11.68 8.35
CA SER A 320 28.19 -12.29 8.81
C SER A 320 29.39 -11.31 8.83
N ARG A 321 29.43 -10.28 7.97
CA ARG A 321 30.52 -9.31 7.93
C ARG A 321 30.47 -8.25 9.04
N ALA A 322 29.29 -8.01 9.64
CA ALA A 322 29.10 -6.95 10.63
C ALA A 322 28.71 -7.49 12.01
N GLY A 323 28.50 -8.81 12.17
CA GLY A 323 27.97 -9.40 13.39
C GLY A 323 26.57 -8.86 13.77
N LEU A 324 25.84 -8.33 12.77
CA LEU A 324 24.53 -7.71 12.97
C LEU A 324 23.44 -8.73 12.65
N THR A 325 22.57 -8.96 13.62
CA THR A 325 21.35 -9.77 13.45
C THR A 325 20.17 -8.85 13.21
N ILE A 326 19.47 -9.03 12.10
CA ILE A 326 18.25 -8.28 11.79
C ILE A 326 17.07 -9.25 11.87
N HIS A 327 16.12 -8.92 12.74
CA HIS A 327 14.86 -9.64 12.86
C HIS A 327 13.84 -9.04 11.89
N ASN A 328 13.50 -9.78 10.84
CA ASN A 328 12.45 -9.39 9.90
C ASN A 328 11.09 -9.83 10.47
N TYR A 329 10.48 -8.97 11.25
CA TYR A 329 9.14 -9.21 11.80
C TYR A 329 8.06 -8.91 10.78
N VAL A 330 7.06 -9.76 10.73
CA VAL A 330 5.90 -9.62 9.86
C VAL A 330 4.67 -9.30 10.71
N PRO A 331 3.87 -8.27 10.36
CA PRO A 331 2.65 -7.94 11.09
C PRO A 331 1.59 -9.03 10.87
N ASP A 332 0.98 -9.51 11.95
CA ASP A 332 -0.16 -10.40 11.88
C ASP A 332 -1.42 -9.63 11.43
N PRO A 333 -2.19 -10.11 10.44
CA PRO A 333 -3.34 -9.38 9.90
C PRO A 333 -4.39 -9.03 10.96
N THR A 334 -4.73 -9.99 11.84
CA THR A 334 -5.75 -9.79 12.87
C THR A 334 -5.31 -8.77 13.91
N THR A 335 -4.08 -8.92 14.41
CA THR A 335 -3.49 -7.97 15.38
C THR A 335 -3.37 -6.58 14.77
N SER A 336 -2.96 -6.48 13.50
CA SER A 336 -2.81 -5.20 12.80
C SER A 336 -4.14 -4.46 12.64
N ALA A 337 -5.21 -5.17 12.28
CA ALA A 337 -6.55 -4.59 12.21
C ALA A 337 -6.99 -4.04 13.58
N LEU A 338 -6.83 -4.83 14.64
CA LEU A 338 -7.20 -4.40 15.99
C LEU A 338 -6.40 -3.16 16.44
N VAL A 339 -5.10 -3.13 16.15
CA VAL A 339 -4.23 -1.98 16.49
C VAL A 339 -4.66 -0.74 15.72
N MET A 340 -4.84 -0.82 14.40
CA MET A 340 -5.27 0.32 13.59
C MET A 340 -6.64 0.86 14.03
N LEU A 341 -7.59 -0.04 14.29
CA LEU A 341 -8.92 0.33 14.78
C LEU A 341 -8.86 0.99 16.18
N ALA A 342 -8.04 0.44 17.08
CA ALA A 342 -7.86 1.00 18.42
C ALA A 342 -7.30 2.43 18.35
N TYR A 343 -6.25 2.68 17.55
CA TYR A 343 -5.73 4.02 17.34
C TYR A 343 -6.76 4.97 16.76
N ALA A 344 -7.55 4.51 15.77
CA ALA A 344 -8.59 5.32 15.16
C ALA A 344 -9.63 5.75 16.20
N VAL A 345 -10.19 4.79 16.96
CA VAL A 345 -11.22 5.05 17.96
C VAL A 345 -10.70 5.97 19.08
N VAL A 346 -9.53 5.64 19.64
CA VAL A 346 -8.94 6.42 20.73
C VAL A 346 -8.64 7.87 20.28
N ALA A 347 -8.01 8.02 19.10
CA ALA A 347 -7.68 9.34 18.57
C ALA A 347 -8.93 10.19 18.26
N ILE A 348 -9.98 9.60 17.67
CA ILE A 348 -11.25 10.29 17.39
C ILE A 348 -11.91 10.74 18.71
N VAL A 349 -12.00 9.86 19.69
CA VAL A 349 -12.64 10.18 20.97
C VAL A 349 -11.90 11.30 21.69
N ILE A 350 -10.56 11.16 21.83
CA ILE A 350 -9.75 12.16 22.52
C ILE A 350 -9.83 13.51 21.78
N SER A 351 -9.65 13.53 20.45
CA SER A 351 -9.67 14.78 19.69
C SER A 351 -11.05 15.45 19.72
N MET A 352 -12.14 14.67 19.69
CA MET A 352 -13.49 15.21 19.82
C MET A 352 -13.73 15.83 21.21
N VAL A 353 -13.28 15.17 22.28
CA VAL A 353 -13.40 15.70 23.66
C VAL A 353 -12.58 16.98 23.82
N LEU A 354 -11.35 16.98 23.33
CA LEU A 354 -10.48 18.17 23.38
C LEU A 354 -11.08 19.32 22.57
N PHE A 355 -11.60 19.05 21.37
CA PHE A 355 -12.24 20.05 20.53
C PHE A 355 -13.47 20.67 21.17
N ARG A 356 -14.28 19.88 21.91
CA ARG A 356 -15.43 20.38 22.66
C ARG A 356 -15.02 21.29 23.81
N ARG A 357 -13.90 20.97 24.50
CA ARG A 357 -13.44 21.72 25.70
C ARG A 357 -12.60 22.94 25.37
N LYS A 358 -12.02 23.01 24.17
CA LYS A 358 -11.13 24.08 23.76
C LYS A 358 -11.92 25.39 23.64
N GLU A 359 -11.72 26.29 24.58
CA GLU A 359 -12.27 27.65 24.54
C GLU A 359 -11.49 28.50 23.55
N MET A 360 -12.17 29.44 22.90
CA MET A 360 -11.53 30.44 22.07
C MET A 360 -11.03 31.59 22.96
N THR A 361 -10.02 31.33 23.78
CA THR A 361 -9.27 32.38 24.44
C THR A 361 -8.26 32.93 23.43
N GLY A 362 -8.64 34.10 22.89
CA GLY A 362 -7.79 34.91 22.00
C GLY A 362 -6.79 35.73 22.75
#